data_0315b745a0a07bfb20a34efc03e6e0e9
#
_entry.id   0315b745a0a07bfb20a34efc03e6e0e9
#
_cell.length_a   1.000
_cell.length_b   1.000
_cell.length_c   1.000
_cell.angle_alpha   90.00
_cell.angle_beta   90.00
_cell.angle_gamma   90.00
#
_symmetry.space_group_name_H-M   'P 1'
#
loop_
_entity.id
_entity.type
_entity.pdbx_description
1 polymer ?
#
loop_
_entity_poly.entity_id
_entity_poly.type
_entity_poly.pdbx_seq_one_letter_code
_entity_poly.pdbx_strand_id
1 'polypeptide(L)'
;APNGELCLADASDAAHSSVGDIVREYQAKYQHIVYKKIENKGIAANTNAAAELAAGEYLALADHDDILAPHAMYTMGKAILQLRAQGEPDGFLYSDEALFSKSIQRPMVAHFKPDYAPDYLLCCNYICHLAVFQKALWDEIGGERPECDGSQDHDLFLRLVEKTGGAAHVPQ
;
A
#
# COMPACT_ATOMS: atom_id res chain seq x y z
N ALA A 1 -14.21 1.21 -3.67
CA ALA A 1 -14.80 -0.13 -3.66
C ALA A 1 -15.87 -0.18 -2.57
N PRO A 2 -17.01 -0.86 -2.76
CA PRO A 2 -18.08 -0.88 -1.75
C PRO A 2 -17.65 -1.55 -0.43
N ASN A 3 -16.59 -2.35 -0.44
CA ASN A 3 -16.03 -3.06 0.72
C ASN A 3 -14.61 -2.62 1.05
N GLY A 4 -14.15 -1.48 0.55
CA GLY A 4 -12.83 -0.93 0.86
C GLY A 4 -12.94 0.19 1.87
N GLU A 5 -11.93 0.34 2.70
CA GLU A 5 -11.77 1.44 3.65
C GLU A 5 -10.47 2.19 3.38
N LEU A 6 -10.45 3.47 3.70
CA LEU A 6 -9.25 4.31 3.66
C LEU A 6 -8.85 4.62 5.11
N CYS A 7 -7.73 4.06 5.54
CA CYS A 7 -7.19 4.26 6.88
C CYS A 7 -6.11 5.33 6.85
N LEU A 8 -6.28 6.40 7.61
CA LEU A 8 -5.39 7.56 7.65
C LEU A 8 -4.85 7.78 9.05
N ALA A 9 -3.54 7.68 9.22
CA ALA A 9 -2.82 8.10 10.41
C ALA A 9 -2.16 9.46 10.15
N ASP A 10 -2.69 10.51 10.74
CA ASP A 10 -2.23 11.88 10.53
C ASP A 10 -1.18 12.28 11.58
N ALA A 11 0.07 12.29 11.17
CA ALA A 11 1.22 12.71 11.98
C ALA A 11 1.64 14.18 11.74
N SER A 12 0.80 14.99 11.07
CA SER A 12 1.10 16.39 10.78
C SER A 12 1.28 17.22 12.07
N ASP A 13 2.10 18.24 12.00
CA ASP A 13 2.34 19.16 13.11
C ASP A 13 1.28 20.28 13.19
N ALA A 14 1.46 21.21 14.13
CA ALA A 14 0.54 22.33 14.34
C ALA A 14 0.47 23.29 13.14
N ALA A 15 1.53 23.39 12.33
CA ALA A 15 1.54 24.21 11.12
C ALA A 15 0.68 23.62 9.98
N HIS A 16 0.42 22.31 10.05
CA HIS A 16 -0.37 21.56 9.06
C HIS A 16 -1.69 21.05 9.64
N SER A 17 -2.25 21.75 10.61
CA SER A 17 -3.49 21.37 11.31
C SER A 17 -4.74 21.26 10.40
N SER A 18 -4.71 21.84 9.21
CA SER A 18 -5.78 21.76 8.21
C SER A 18 -6.03 20.33 7.66
N VAL A 19 -5.08 19.41 7.80
CA VAL A 19 -5.24 18.02 7.35
C VAL A 19 -6.47 17.38 7.98
N GLY A 20 -6.60 17.49 9.31
CA GLY A 20 -7.75 16.95 10.02
C GLY A 20 -9.10 17.57 9.61
N ASP A 21 -9.13 18.87 9.23
CA ASP A 21 -10.35 19.54 8.74
C ASP A 21 -10.75 18.99 7.36
N ILE A 22 -9.77 18.82 6.47
CA ILE A 22 -9.98 18.22 5.15
C ILE A 22 -10.53 16.80 5.30
N VAL A 23 -9.92 15.99 6.13
CA VAL A 23 -10.38 14.61 6.35
C VAL A 23 -11.82 14.58 6.88
N ARG A 24 -12.16 15.42 7.85
CA ARG A 24 -13.55 15.52 8.37
C ARG A 24 -14.56 15.89 7.29
N GLU A 25 -14.20 16.80 6.37
CA GLU A 25 -15.05 17.13 5.23
C GLU A 25 -15.35 15.92 4.34
N TYR A 26 -14.31 15.09 4.08
CA TYR A 26 -14.46 13.87 3.29
C TYR A 26 -15.20 12.76 4.05
N GLN A 27 -14.97 12.61 5.35
CA GLN A 27 -15.72 11.67 6.20
C GLN A 27 -17.24 11.96 6.22
N ALA A 28 -17.62 13.21 6.13
CA ALA A 28 -19.04 13.59 6.01
C ALA A 28 -19.70 13.08 4.72
N LYS A 29 -18.91 12.83 3.68
CA LYS A 29 -19.35 12.35 2.37
C LYS A 29 -19.17 10.84 2.19
N TYR A 30 -18.14 10.26 2.85
CA TYR A 30 -17.70 8.87 2.66
C TYR A 30 -17.49 8.18 4.01
N GLN A 31 -18.37 7.24 4.34
CA GLN A 31 -18.40 6.57 5.66
C GLN A 31 -17.25 5.58 5.90
N HIS A 32 -16.50 5.22 4.86
CA HIS A 32 -15.42 4.24 4.91
C HIS A 32 -14.02 4.87 5.06
N ILE A 33 -13.96 6.13 5.49
CA ILE A 33 -12.69 6.79 5.85
C ILE A 33 -12.49 6.67 7.36
N VAL A 34 -11.46 5.96 7.76
CA VAL A 34 -11.02 5.81 9.16
C VAL A 34 -9.85 6.75 9.38
N TYR A 35 -9.93 7.59 10.41
CA TYR A 35 -8.93 8.62 10.67
C TYR A 35 -8.49 8.63 12.12
N LYS A 36 -7.19 8.76 12.35
CA LYS A 36 -6.61 8.92 13.67
C LYS A 36 -5.49 9.96 13.62
N LYS A 37 -5.57 10.96 14.49
CA LYS A 37 -4.45 11.87 14.76
C LYS A 37 -3.44 11.17 15.65
N ILE A 38 -2.17 11.18 15.26
CA ILE A 38 -1.08 10.52 15.98
C ILE A 38 0.09 11.49 16.20
N GLU A 39 1.00 11.11 17.09
CA GLU A 39 2.32 11.72 17.18
C GLU A 39 3.22 11.18 16.07
N ASN A 40 4.04 12.04 15.45
CA ASN A 40 5.01 11.62 14.45
C ASN A 40 6.16 10.85 15.12
N LYS A 41 6.29 9.57 14.75
CA LYS A 41 7.32 8.66 15.27
C LYS A 41 8.20 8.03 14.19
N GLY A 42 8.19 8.61 12.98
CA GLY A 42 8.90 8.10 11.81
C GLY A 42 7.95 7.39 10.84
N ILE A 43 8.46 7.08 9.64
CA ILE A 43 7.65 6.58 8.53
C ILE A 43 7.02 5.23 8.91
N ALA A 44 7.83 4.24 9.25
CA ALA A 44 7.37 2.91 9.60
C ALA A 44 6.37 2.90 10.77
N ALA A 45 6.65 3.67 11.84
CA ALA A 45 5.75 3.73 12.99
C ALA A 45 4.41 4.39 12.64
N ASN A 46 4.40 5.39 11.75
CA ASN A 46 3.17 6.04 11.29
C ASN A 46 2.37 5.12 10.36
N THR A 47 3.03 4.38 9.46
CA THR A 47 2.40 3.36 8.59
C THR A 47 1.80 2.24 9.43
N ASN A 48 2.51 1.74 10.44
CA ASN A 48 1.99 0.74 11.37
C ASN A 48 0.72 1.23 12.07
N ALA A 49 0.71 2.50 12.52
CA ALA A 49 -0.46 3.09 13.17
C ALA A 49 -1.67 3.23 12.21
N ALA A 50 -1.44 3.40 10.91
CA ALA A 50 -2.50 3.38 9.90
C ALA A 50 -3.01 1.95 9.67
N ALA A 51 -2.12 0.96 9.57
CA ALA A 51 -2.46 -0.45 9.40
C ALA A 51 -3.26 -1.03 10.59
N GLU A 52 -2.99 -0.54 11.82
CA GLU A 52 -3.78 -0.91 13.01
C GLU A 52 -5.26 -0.51 12.91
N LEU A 53 -5.60 0.51 12.10
CA LEU A 53 -6.98 0.95 11.90
C LEU A 53 -7.74 0.04 10.93
N ALA A 54 -7.02 -0.71 10.10
CA ALA A 54 -7.60 -1.49 9.03
C ALA A 54 -8.30 -2.75 9.54
N ALA A 55 -9.55 -2.95 9.11
CA ALA A 55 -10.35 -4.14 9.39
C ALA A 55 -10.45 -5.08 8.16
N GLY A 56 -9.93 -4.67 7.00
CA GLY A 56 -9.96 -5.44 5.77
C GLY A 56 -9.07 -6.68 5.81
N GLU A 57 -9.37 -7.65 4.97
CA GLU A 57 -8.57 -8.87 4.80
C GLU A 57 -7.21 -8.58 4.14
N TYR A 58 -7.16 -7.56 3.28
CA TYR A 58 -5.96 -7.11 2.58
C TYR A 58 -5.63 -5.68 2.94
N LEU A 59 -4.34 -5.39 3.01
CA LEU A 59 -3.78 -4.04 3.09
C LEU A 59 -3.23 -3.65 1.72
N ALA A 60 -3.43 -2.39 1.34
CA ALA A 60 -2.79 -1.74 0.21
C ALA A 60 -2.06 -0.50 0.74
N LEU A 61 -0.75 -0.46 0.59
CA LEU A 61 0.02 0.72 0.97
C LEU A 61 -0.07 1.77 -0.15
N ALA A 62 -0.30 3.01 0.24
CA ALA A 62 -0.33 4.14 -0.69
C ALA A 62 0.27 5.37 0.00
N ASP A 63 1.18 6.04 -0.68
CA ASP A 63 1.76 7.27 -0.20
C ASP A 63 0.80 8.45 -0.40
N HIS A 64 0.94 9.47 0.43
CA HIS A 64 0.04 10.63 0.45
C HIS A 64 0.13 11.50 -0.81
N ASP A 65 1.17 11.35 -1.61
CA ASP A 65 1.42 12.05 -2.88
C ASP A 65 1.20 11.18 -4.11
N ASP A 66 0.76 9.93 -3.92
CA ASP A 66 0.40 9.02 -4.99
C ASP A 66 -1.08 9.13 -5.38
N ILE A 67 -1.39 8.72 -6.60
CA ILE A 67 -2.74 8.66 -7.14
C ILE A 67 -3.03 7.25 -7.65
N LEU A 68 -4.02 6.61 -7.06
CA LEU A 68 -4.51 5.33 -7.57
C LEU A 68 -5.34 5.52 -8.84
N ALA A 69 -5.06 4.72 -9.86
CA ALA A 69 -5.92 4.66 -11.04
C ALA A 69 -7.35 4.26 -10.62
N PRO A 70 -8.40 4.81 -11.28
CA PRO A 70 -9.80 4.55 -10.89
C PRO A 70 -10.18 3.08 -10.81
N HIS A 71 -9.49 2.22 -11.56
CA HIS A 71 -9.73 0.77 -11.59
C HIS A 71 -8.77 -0.04 -10.71
N ALA A 72 -7.75 0.58 -10.08
CA ALA A 72 -6.69 -0.13 -9.36
C ALA A 72 -7.24 -1.15 -8.33
N MET A 73 -8.08 -0.71 -7.41
CA MET A 73 -8.65 -1.59 -6.38
C MET A 73 -9.53 -2.71 -6.95
N TYR A 74 -10.25 -2.43 -8.05
CA TYR A 74 -11.05 -3.44 -8.73
C TYR A 74 -10.16 -4.51 -9.36
N THR A 75 -9.08 -4.09 -10.00
CA THR A 75 -8.17 -5.01 -10.69
C THR A 75 -7.39 -5.87 -9.70
N MET A 76 -6.89 -5.30 -8.63
CA MET A 76 -6.22 -6.07 -7.56
C MET A 76 -7.19 -7.08 -6.93
N GLY A 77 -8.42 -6.67 -6.60
CA GLY A 77 -9.44 -7.56 -6.06
C GLY A 77 -9.82 -8.69 -7.03
N LYS A 78 -9.91 -8.39 -8.33
CA LYS A 78 -10.15 -9.41 -9.36
C LYS A 78 -8.99 -10.41 -9.45
N ALA A 79 -7.75 -9.93 -9.42
CA ALA A 79 -6.56 -10.78 -9.42
C ALA A 79 -6.52 -11.72 -8.22
N ILE A 80 -6.82 -11.21 -7.01
CA ILE A 80 -6.94 -12.04 -5.79
C ILE A 80 -7.97 -13.16 -5.99
N LEU A 81 -9.16 -12.82 -6.48
CA LEU A 81 -10.21 -13.83 -6.70
C LEU A 81 -9.81 -14.88 -7.75
N GLN A 82 -9.07 -14.47 -8.79
CA GLN A 82 -8.57 -15.39 -9.81
C GLN A 82 -7.51 -16.35 -9.26
N LEU A 83 -6.54 -15.83 -8.49
CA LEU A 83 -5.52 -16.66 -7.83
C LEU A 83 -6.16 -17.68 -6.91
N ARG A 84 -7.10 -17.27 -6.06
CA ARG A 84 -7.87 -18.17 -5.18
C ARG A 84 -8.61 -19.26 -5.95
N ALA A 85 -9.27 -18.90 -7.04
CA ALA A 85 -10.00 -19.87 -7.88
C ALA A 85 -9.09 -20.89 -8.55
N GLN A 86 -7.83 -20.53 -8.79
CA GLN A 86 -6.80 -21.40 -9.37
C GLN A 86 -6.01 -22.20 -8.33
N GLY A 87 -6.20 -21.89 -7.03
CA GLY A 87 -5.40 -22.47 -5.95
C GLY A 87 -3.97 -21.95 -5.89
N GLU A 88 -3.74 -20.78 -6.49
CA GLU A 88 -2.45 -20.10 -6.50
C GLU A 88 -2.30 -19.15 -5.30
N PRO A 89 -1.07 -18.87 -4.84
CA PRO A 89 -0.84 -17.96 -3.72
C PRO A 89 -1.37 -16.55 -3.99
N ASP A 90 -2.21 -16.04 -3.08
CA ASP A 90 -2.81 -14.71 -3.13
C ASP A 90 -2.36 -13.80 -1.98
N GLY A 91 -1.31 -14.20 -1.26
CA GLY A 91 -0.86 -13.52 -0.06
C GLY A 91 -0.20 -12.16 -0.31
N PHE A 92 0.47 -12.00 -1.47
CA PHE A 92 1.16 -10.77 -1.84
C PHE A 92 1.09 -10.52 -3.35
N LEU A 93 0.62 -9.33 -3.75
CA LEU A 93 0.49 -8.89 -5.14
C LEU A 93 1.08 -7.49 -5.31
N TYR A 94 1.51 -7.15 -6.52
CA TYR A 94 1.95 -5.81 -6.89
C TYR A 94 1.56 -5.47 -8.34
N SER A 95 1.45 -4.17 -8.65
CA SER A 95 1.13 -3.69 -10.00
C SER A 95 2.25 -2.87 -10.61
N ASP A 96 2.13 -2.59 -11.91
CA ASP A 96 2.90 -1.55 -12.59
C ASP A 96 2.56 -0.16 -12.04
N GLU A 97 3.36 0.83 -12.40
CA GLU A 97 3.16 2.23 -12.01
C GLU A 97 3.52 3.19 -13.14
N ALA A 98 3.07 4.43 -13.04
CA ALA A 98 3.48 5.49 -13.95
C ALA A 98 3.88 6.73 -13.16
N LEU A 99 5.04 7.27 -13.44
CA LEU A 99 5.51 8.52 -12.85
C LEU A 99 4.95 9.72 -13.60
N PHE A 100 4.50 10.73 -12.88
CA PHE A 100 4.08 12.01 -13.44
C PHE A 100 4.63 13.19 -12.62
N SER A 101 4.76 14.38 -13.21
CA SER A 101 5.30 15.55 -12.48
C SER A 101 4.30 16.67 -12.26
N LYS A 102 3.43 16.93 -13.24
CA LYS A 102 2.49 18.07 -13.20
C LYS A 102 1.05 17.66 -13.48
N SER A 103 0.83 16.56 -14.15
CA SER A 103 -0.50 16.11 -14.56
C SER A 103 -0.49 14.62 -14.83
N ILE A 104 -1.46 13.92 -14.25
CA ILE A 104 -1.69 12.49 -14.48
C ILE A 104 -2.04 12.15 -15.93
N GLN A 105 -2.54 13.14 -16.70
CA GLN A 105 -2.80 12.97 -18.14
C GLN A 105 -1.52 12.97 -19.00
N ARG A 106 -0.38 13.27 -18.40
CA ARG A 106 0.93 13.30 -19.07
C ARG A 106 1.95 12.57 -18.22
N PRO A 107 1.89 11.23 -18.18
CA PRO A 107 2.91 10.45 -17.50
C PRO A 107 4.27 10.69 -18.15
N MET A 108 5.30 10.78 -17.33
CA MET A 108 6.68 10.97 -17.81
C MET A 108 7.32 9.63 -18.16
N VAL A 109 7.08 8.62 -17.32
CA VAL A 109 7.65 7.29 -17.44
C VAL A 109 6.60 6.27 -17.00
N ALA A 110 6.37 5.25 -17.82
CA ALA A 110 5.68 4.05 -17.40
C ALA A 110 6.73 3.06 -16.89
N HIS A 111 6.55 2.55 -15.70
CA HIS A 111 7.40 1.55 -15.09
C HIS A 111 6.69 0.20 -15.13
N PHE A 112 6.96 -0.55 -16.18
CA PHE A 112 6.51 -1.93 -16.32
C PHE A 112 7.45 -2.83 -15.55
N LYS A 113 6.92 -3.46 -14.52
CA LYS A 113 7.69 -4.30 -13.59
C LYS A 113 7.81 -5.72 -14.15
N PRO A 114 8.88 -6.45 -13.85
CA PRO A 114 8.95 -7.87 -14.18
C PRO A 114 7.99 -8.67 -13.30
N ASP A 115 7.68 -9.90 -13.71
CA ASP A 115 7.17 -10.91 -12.79
C ASP A 115 8.15 -11.13 -11.63
N TYR A 116 7.69 -11.75 -10.55
CA TYR A 116 8.51 -11.90 -9.35
C TYR A 116 9.90 -12.44 -9.65
N ALA A 117 10.90 -11.62 -9.38
CA ALA A 117 12.31 -11.88 -9.63
C ALA A 117 13.10 -11.71 -8.32
N PRO A 118 13.35 -12.81 -7.57
CA PRO A 118 13.95 -12.76 -6.24
C PRO A 118 15.33 -12.07 -6.22
N ASP A 119 16.22 -12.39 -7.15
CA ASP A 119 17.53 -11.78 -7.21
C ASP A 119 17.47 -10.27 -7.50
N TYR A 120 16.49 -9.85 -8.29
CA TYR A 120 16.30 -8.43 -8.57
C TYR A 120 15.73 -7.70 -7.35
N LEU A 121 14.80 -8.33 -6.62
CA LEU A 121 14.26 -7.75 -5.38
C LEU A 121 15.37 -7.60 -4.30
N LEU A 122 16.33 -8.51 -4.24
CA LEU A 122 17.48 -8.37 -3.35
C LEU A 122 18.38 -7.16 -3.70
N CYS A 123 18.40 -6.77 -4.97
CA CYS A 123 19.23 -5.65 -5.44
C CYS A 123 18.53 -4.29 -5.35
N CYS A 124 17.22 -4.25 -5.57
CA CYS A 124 16.44 -3.00 -5.51
C CYS A 124 14.96 -3.26 -5.25
N ASN A 125 14.31 -2.29 -4.61
CA ASN A 125 12.87 -2.31 -4.41
C ASN A 125 12.14 -1.92 -5.71
N TYR A 126 11.89 -2.88 -6.60
CA TYR A 126 11.13 -2.64 -7.83
C TYR A 126 9.61 -2.79 -7.63
N ILE A 127 9.17 -3.40 -6.52
CA ILE A 127 7.74 -3.66 -6.24
C ILE A 127 7.00 -2.36 -5.93
N CYS A 128 7.55 -1.53 -5.04
CA CYS A 128 7.06 -0.25 -4.56
C CYS A 128 5.52 -0.10 -4.59
N HIS A 129 4.92 0.84 -5.28
CA HIS A 129 3.47 1.03 -5.34
C HIS A 129 2.87 0.54 -6.68
N LEU A 130 1.71 -0.11 -6.71
CA LEU A 130 0.87 -0.49 -5.58
C LEU A 130 1.25 -1.89 -5.10
N ALA A 131 1.47 -2.04 -3.80
CA ALA A 131 1.67 -3.33 -3.13
C ALA A 131 0.41 -3.68 -2.32
N VAL A 132 -0.10 -4.91 -2.48
CA VAL A 132 -1.30 -5.41 -1.80
C VAL A 132 -0.99 -6.77 -1.19
N PHE A 133 -1.26 -6.94 0.09
CA PHE A 133 -0.97 -8.19 0.80
C PHE A 133 -1.99 -8.48 1.89
N GLN A 134 -2.06 -9.73 2.30
CA GLN A 134 -2.97 -10.15 3.37
C GLN A 134 -2.58 -9.49 4.70
N LYS A 135 -3.57 -8.93 5.40
CA LYS A 135 -3.37 -8.36 6.74
C LYS A 135 -2.81 -9.36 7.73
N ALA A 136 -3.20 -10.62 7.62
CA ALA A 136 -2.67 -11.69 8.47
C ALA A 136 -1.16 -11.86 8.34
N LEU A 137 -0.59 -11.69 7.13
CA LEU A 137 0.86 -11.73 6.91
C LEU A 137 1.55 -10.51 7.55
N TRP A 138 0.94 -9.32 7.41
CA TRP A 138 1.42 -8.12 8.08
C TRP A 138 1.51 -8.31 9.60
N ASP A 139 0.44 -8.83 10.19
CA ASP A 139 0.37 -9.08 11.63
C ASP A 139 1.41 -10.14 12.07
N GLU A 140 1.61 -11.19 11.25
CA GLU A 140 2.58 -12.26 11.53
C GLU A 140 4.03 -11.76 11.52
N ILE A 141 4.38 -10.91 10.54
CA ILE A 141 5.75 -10.37 10.41
C ILE A 141 6.00 -9.13 11.28
N GLY A 142 4.96 -8.59 11.94
CA GLY A 142 5.05 -7.45 12.85
C GLY A 142 5.11 -6.09 12.16
N GLY A 143 4.59 -5.97 10.94
CA GLY A 143 4.53 -4.71 10.19
C GLY A 143 5.88 -4.18 9.72
N GLU A 144 5.97 -2.88 9.49
CA GLU A 144 7.22 -2.19 9.15
C GLU A 144 8.11 -2.00 10.38
N ARG A 145 9.43 -2.04 10.16
CA ARG A 145 10.46 -1.89 11.20
C ARG A 145 10.96 -0.45 11.26
N PRO A 146 10.81 0.27 12.39
CA PRO A 146 11.30 1.65 12.52
C PRO A 146 12.79 1.81 12.28
N GLU A 147 13.60 0.79 12.58
CA GLU A 147 15.03 0.78 12.29
C GLU A 147 15.37 0.75 10.79
N CYS A 148 14.36 0.48 9.94
CA CYS A 148 14.48 0.47 8.48
C CYS A 148 13.90 1.74 7.83
N ASP A 149 13.58 2.79 8.60
CA ASP A 149 13.04 4.05 8.04
C ASP A 149 13.89 4.56 6.87
N GLY A 150 13.24 4.82 5.73
CA GLY A 150 13.87 5.19 4.45
C GLY A 150 14.10 3.99 3.51
N SER A 151 13.92 2.75 3.99
CA SER A 151 13.92 1.51 3.21
C SER A 151 12.91 0.50 3.79
N GLN A 152 11.94 0.99 4.56
CA GLN A 152 10.96 0.19 5.29
C GLN A 152 10.13 -0.71 4.36
N ASP A 153 9.75 -0.20 3.19
CA ASP A 153 8.99 -0.98 2.19
C ASP A 153 9.80 -2.15 1.65
N HIS A 154 11.10 -1.93 1.36
CA HIS A 154 11.98 -2.98 0.86
C HIS A 154 12.18 -4.08 1.90
N ASP A 155 12.43 -3.72 3.16
CA ASP A 155 12.51 -4.67 4.28
C ASP A 155 11.19 -5.45 4.43
N LEU A 156 10.04 -4.74 4.37
CA LEU A 156 8.72 -5.34 4.44
C LEU A 156 8.52 -6.38 3.33
N PHE A 157 8.79 -6.01 2.07
CA PHE A 157 8.58 -6.89 0.92
C PHE A 157 9.48 -8.11 0.94
N LEU A 158 10.74 -7.98 1.37
CA LEU A 158 11.64 -9.12 1.55
C LEU A 158 11.09 -10.11 2.59
N ARG A 159 10.55 -9.62 3.72
CA ARG A 159 9.93 -10.48 4.74
C ARG A 159 8.60 -11.09 4.29
N LEU A 160 7.82 -10.36 3.48
CA LEU A 160 6.58 -10.90 2.90
C LEU A 160 6.89 -12.05 1.93
N VAL A 161 7.83 -11.87 0.99
CA VAL A 161 8.17 -12.93 0.02
C VAL A 161 8.83 -14.15 0.68
N GLU A 162 9.52 -13.95 1.81
CA GLU A 162 10.04 -15.07 2.62
C GLU A 162 8.89 -15.94 3.16
N LYS A 163 7.76 -15.34 3.52
CA LYS A 163 6.56 -16.04 4.01
C LYS A 163 5.71 -16.65 2.90
N THR A 164 5.54 -15.94 1.81
CA THR A 164 4.64 -16.34 0.71
C THR A 164 5.34 -17.19 -0.36
N GLY A 165 6.67 -17.23 -0.38
CA GLY A 165 7.45 -17.84 -1.45
C GLY A 165 7.50 -17.01 -2.74
N GLY A 166 6.92 -15.81 -2.76
CA GLY A 166 6.91 -14.91 -3.91
C GLY A 166 5.79 -13.89 -3.87
N ALA A 167 5.62 -13.15 -4.96
CA ALA A 167 4.56 -12.16 -5.13
C ALA A 167 3.95 -12.27 -6.53
N ALA A 168 2.64 -12.07 -6.66
CA ALA A 168 1.97 -12.09 -7.95
C ALA A 168 2.01 -10.71 -8.62
N HIS A 169 2.51 -10.64 -9.84
CA HIS A 169 2.49 -9.44 -10.66
C HIS A 169 1.14 -9.24 -11.34
N VAL A 170 0.59 -8.05 -11.26
CA VAL A 170 -0.66 -7.64 -11.91
C VAL A 170 -0.34 -6.54 -12.92
N PRO A 171 0.01 -6.89 -14.17
CA PRO A 171 0.40 -5.92 -15.19
C PRO A 171 -0.79 -5.04 -15.59
N GLN A 172 -0.64 -3.72 -15.56
CA GLN A 172 -1.71 -2.75 -15.86
C GLN A 172 -1.14 -1.48 -16.48
#